data_456b4c0e75c0e8ebcec666b1003e0196
#
_entry.id   456b4c0e75c0e8ebcec666b1003e0196
#
_cell.length_a   1.000
_cell.length_b   1.000
_cell.length_c   1.000
_cell.angle_alpha   90.00
_cell.angle_beta   90.00
_cell.angle_gamma   90.00
#
_symmetry.space_group_name_H-M   'P 1'
#
loop_
_entity.id
_entity.type
_entity.pdbx_description
1 polymer ?
#
loop_
_entity_poly.entity_id
_entity_poly.type
_entity_poly.pdbx_seq_one_letter_code
_entity_poly.pdbx_strand_id
1 'polypeptide(L)'
;MNMTPGANAPVPLKTLRITVLSGAAADASAFRLYADGKVQGDPDMVFYGQPQNDDNTISWQQNGNNTVFTADVSRLRQDVQKVAFVVTCDGGQTVAGLRSLEVQVEADHEKLLSGIVDTAGRQEAALILGELYRRNNEWKFRFVAQGFNGGLKPLAEHFGVDVAAESAPAAAPAPKPAESKISLSKISLSKEKPSISLSKRDNFGEIRINLNWHR
;
A
#
# COMPACT_ATOMS: atom_id res chain seq x y z
N MET A 1 -21.10 -2.78 -17.70
CA MET A 1 -20.36 -2.85 -18.98
C MET A 1 -19.03 -3.58 -18.76
N ASN A 2 -18.68 -4.59 -19.59
CA ASN A 2 -17.35 -5.23 -19.51
C ASN A 2 -16.36 -4.45 -20.37
N MET A 3 -15.17 -4.20 -19.79
CA MET A 3 -14.11 -3.40 -20.44
C MET A 3 -12.93 -4.29 -20.83
N THR A 4 -12.31 -3.97 -21.95
CA THR A 4 -11.01 -4.51 -22.35
C THR A 4 -9.89 -3.52 -21.99
N PRO A 5 -8.63 -3.95 -21.82
CA PRO A 5 -7.52 -3.04 -21.56
C PRO A 5 -7.46 -1.90 -22.59
N GLY A 6 -7.30 -0.67 -22.11
CA GLY A 6 -7.35 0.57 -22.90
C GLY A 6 -8.73 1.18 -23.07
N ALA A 7 -9.82 0.43 -22.88
CA ALA A 7 -11.16 0.97 -22.94
C ALA A 7 -11.44 1.98 -21.83
N ASN A 8 -12.30 2.95 -22.11
CA ASN A 8 -12.76 3.93 -21.12
C ASN A 8 -14.26 4.22 -21.28
N ALA A 9 -14.89 4.67 -20.21
CA ALA A 9 -16.28 5.08 -20.19
C ALA A 9 -16.50 6.23 -19.19
N PRO A 10 -17.52 7.09 -19.41
CA PRO A 10 -17.87 8.14 -18.47
C PRO A 10 -18.36 7.54 -17.14
N VAL A 11 -18.08 8.24 -16.06
CA VAL A 11 -18.62 7.94 -14.74
C VAL A 11 -19.35 9.15 -14.16
N PRO A 12 -20.39 8.95 -13.35
CA PRO A 12 -21.14 10.05 -12.78
C PRO A 12 -20.33 10.83 -11.74
N LEU A 13 -20.62 12.13 -11.59
CA LEU A 13 -20.06 12.99 -10.52
C LEU A 13 -20.72 12.66 -9.18
N LYS A 14 -20.39 11.50 -8.64
CA LYS A 14 -20.92 10.95 -7.41
C LYS A 14 -19.81 10.23 -6.65
N THR A 15 -20.17 9.69 -5.49
CA THR A 15 -19.33 8.71 -4.81
C THR A 15 -19.34 7.40 -5.60
N LEU A 16 -18.17 6.98 -6.00
CA LEU A 16 -17.94 5.71 -6.68
C LEU A 16 -17.33 4.70 -5.71
N ARG A 17 -17.73 3.46 -5.87
CA ARG A 17 -17.09 2.32 -5.24
C ARG A 17 -16.27 1.57 -6.28
N ILE A 18 -14.97 1.48 -6.05
CA ILE A 18 -14.05 0.74 -6.90
C ILE A 18 -13.59 -0.48 -6.13
N THR A 19 -14.00 -1.65 -6.58
CA THR A 19 -13.66 -2.93 -5.94
C THR A 19 -12.61 -3.66 -6.75
N VAL A 20 -11.51 -3.98 -6.12
CA VAL A 20 -10.47 -4.87 -6.65
C VAL A 20 -10.73 -6.26 -6.10
N LEU A 21 -11.05 -7.19 -6.97
CA LEU A 21 -11.28 -8.59 -6.65
C LEU A 21 -10.05 -9.39 -7.04
N SER A 22 -9.45 -10.07 -6.06
CA SER A 22 -8.25 -10.88 -6.30
C SER A 22 -8.43 -12.31 -5.80
N GLY A 23 -7.93 -13.28 -6.56
CA GLY A 23 -7.97 -14.70 -6.18
C GLY A 23 -6.93 -15.10 -5.14
N ALA A 24 -5.97 -14.23 -4.83
CA ALA A 24 -4.98 -14.39 -3.77
C ALA A 24 -4.68 -13.04 -3.10
N ALA A 25 -3.93 -13.07 -2.00
CA ALA A 25 -3.53 -11.86 -1.30
C ALA A 25 -2.68 -10.95 -2.21
N ALA A 26 -3.05 -9.68 -2.24
CA ALA A 26 -2.33 -8.62 -2.94
C ALA A 26 -2.61 -7.30 -2.25
N ASP A 27 -1.66 -6.38 -2.30
CA ASP A 27 -1.87 -5.03 -1.82
C ASP A 27 -2.44 -4.17 -2.94
N ALA A 28 -3.47 -3.40 -2.61
CA ALA A 28 -4.03 -2.43 -3.53
C ALA A 28 -3.93 -1.02 -2.95
N SER A 29 -3.55 -0.07 -3.80
CA SER A 29 -3.36 1.32 -3.42
C SER A 29 -3.99 2.25 -4.46
N ALA A 30 -4.33 3.47 -4.03
CA ALA A 30 -4.79 4.53 -4.91
C ALA A 30 -3.87 5.74 -4.81
N PHE A 31 -3.58 6.37 -5.95
CA PHE A 31 -2.72 7.55 -6.06
C PHE A 31 -3.50 8.69 -6.71
N ARG A 32 -3.59 9.82 -6.02
CA ARG A 32 -4.16 11.04 -6.55
C ARG A 32 -3.07 11.80 -7.30
N LEU A 33 -3.30 12.05 -8.58
CA LEU A 33 -2.29 12.57 -9.50
C LEU A 33 -2.73 13.90 -10.10
N TYR A 34 -1.75 14.77 -10.33
CA TYR A 34 -1.91 16.12 -10.84
C TYR A 34 -1.58 16.22 -12.34
N ALA A 35 -1.44 17.43 -12.86
CA ALA A 35 -1.26 17.68 -14.29
C ALA A 35 0.03 17.06 -14.87
N ASP A 36 1.06 16.91 -14.04
CA ASP A 36 2.32 16.26 -14.38
C ASP A 36 2.27 14.73 -14.28
N GLY A 37 1.14 14.18 -13.85
CA GLY A 37 0.95 12.75 -13.63
C GLY A 37 1.61 12.22 -12.35
N LYS A 38 1.98 13.11 -11.41
CA LYS A 38 2.66 12.78 -10.17
C LYS A 38 1.79 13.09 -8.94
N VAL A 39 2.14 12.49 -7.82
CA VAL A 39 1.65 12.90 -6.51
C VAL A 39 2.39 14.15 -6.05
N GLN A 40 1.79 14.94 -5.15
CA GLN A 40 2.43 16.09 -4.51
C GLN A 40 2.98 15.77 -3.12
N GLY A 41 2.65 14.61 -2.58
CA GLY A 41 3.14 14.14 -1.29
C GLY A 41 2.35 12.96 -0.74
N ASP A 42 2.70 12.54 0.48
CA ASP A 42 2.08 11.39 1.16
C ASP A 42 0.55 11.48 1.26
N PRO A 43 -0.08 12.68 1.46
CA PRO A 43 -1.53 12.78 1.51
C PRO A 43 -2.27 12.33 0.25
N ASP A 44 -1.57 12.19 -0.87
CA ASP A 44 -2.15 11.75 -2.15
C ASP A 44 -2.19 10.22 -2.32
N MET A 45 -1.64 9.49 -1.36
CA MET A 45 -1.60 8.03 -1.38
C MET A 45 -2.64 7.46 -0.41
N VAL A 46 -3.34 6.43 -0.85
CA VAL A 46 -4.32 5.70 -0.03
C VAL A 46 -4.06 4.20 -0.14
N PHE A 47 -3.76 3.57 1.00
CA PHE A 47 -3.39 2.17 1.09
C PHE A 47 -3.65 1.66 2.53
N TYR A 48 -3.30 0.41 2.86
CA TYR A 48 -3.54 -0.18 4.18
C TYR A 48 -2.95 0.62 5.35
N GLY A 49 -1.79 1.25 5.17
CA GLY A 49 -1.13 2.08 6.19
C GLY A 49 -1.69 3.50 6.29
N GLN A 50 -2.39 3.96 5.26
CA GLN A 50 -3.05 5.26 5.18
C GLN A 50 -4.42 5.08 4.49
N PRO A 51 -5.45 4.65 5.23
CA PRO A 51 -6.72 4.24 4.65
C PRO A 51 -7.60 5.38 4.15
N GLN A 52 -7.16 6.62 4.29
CA GLN A 52 -7.84 7.82 3.81
C GLN A 52 -6.83 8.87 3.40
N ASN A 53 -7.14 9.64 2.36
CA ASN A 53 -6.36 10.84 2.01
C ASN A 53 -6.74 12.04 2.91
N ASP A 54 -6.00 13.15 2.77
CA ASP A 54 -6.10 14.35 3.62
C ASP A 54 -7.49 15.01 3.64
N ASP A 55 -8.21 14.99 2.54
CA ASP A 55 -9.53 15.60 2.38
C ASP A 55 -10.70 14.60 2.44
N ASN A 56 -10.42 13.32 2.75
CA ASN A 56 -11.38 12.23 2.84
C ASN A 56 -12.22 12.04 1.55
N THR A 57 -11.67 12.38 0.40
CA THR A 57 -12.32 12.12 -0.89
C THR A 57 -12.07 10.71 -1.41
N ILE A 58 -11.01 10.07 -0.91
CA ILE A 58 -10.67 8.68 -1.24
C ILE A 58 -10.46 7.91 0.06
N SER A 59 -11.10 6.77 0.19
CA SER A 59 -10.88 5.83 1.31
C SER A 59 -10.64 4.41 0.81
N TRP A 60 -10.00 3.61 1.65
CA TRP A 60 -9.60 2.24 1.42
C TRP A 60 -10.15 1.32 2.50
N GLN A 61 -10.61 0.14 2.12
CA GLN A 61 -11.01 -0.93 3.02
C GLN A 61 -10.62 -2.27 2.42
N GLN A 62 -10.21 -3.22 3.25
CA GLN A 62 -9.94 -4.59 2.83
C GLN A 62 -10.99 -5.55 3.36
N ASN A 63 -11.38 -6.50 2.52
CA ASN A 63 -12.29 -7.58 2.87
C ASN A 63 -11.77 -8.90 2.29
N GLY A 64 -11.06 -9.66 3.11
CA GLY A 64 -10.32 -10.84 2.64
C GLY A 64 -9.24 -10.46 1.62
N ASN A 65 -9.28 -11.09 0.44
CA ASN A 65 -8.37 -10.77 -0.66
C ASN A 65 -8.84 -9.58 -1.51
N ASN A 66 -10.00 -9.01 -1.19
CA ASN A 66 -10.58 -7.93 -1.99
C ASN A 66 -10.31 -6.59 -1.31
N THR A 67 -10.06 -5.58 -2.12
CA THR A 67 -9.91 -4.19 -1.66
C THR A 67 -11.01 -3.34 -2.24
N VAL A 68 -11.58 -2.48 -1.42
CA VAL A 68 -12.62 -1.53 -1.81
C VAL A 68 -12.11 -0.12 -1.59
N PHE A 69 -12.09 0.67 -2.66
CA PHE A 69 -11.91 2.11 -2.59
C PHE A 69 -13.27 2.79 -2.72
N THR A 70 -13.47 3.81 -1.91
CA THR A 70 -14.58 4.75 -2.10
C THR A 70 -13.99 6.07 -2.55
N ALA A 71 -14.39 6.58 -3.72
CA ALA A 71 -13.91 7.82 -4.29
C ALA A 71 -15.08 8.79 -4.50
N ASP A 72 -15.12 9.90 -3.76
CA ASP A 72 -16.08 10.96 -3.98
C ASP A 72 -15.59 11.90 -5.09
N VAL A 73 -15.94 11.54 -6.31
CA VAL A 73 -15.52 12.23 -7.53
C VAL A 73 -16.03 13.67 -7.57
N SER A 74 -17.18 13.93 -6.94
CA SER A 74 -17.80 15.27 -6.91
C SER A 74 -17.01 16.25 -6.03
N ARG A 75 -16.26 15.75 -5.03
CA ARG A 75 -15.48 16.55 -4.09
C ARG A 75 -13.98 16.58 -4.39
N LEU A 76 -13.52 15.80 -5.39
CA LEU A 76 -12.11 15.86 -5.78
C LEU A 76 -11.71 17.27 -6.22
N ARG A 77 -10.60 17.78 -5.68
CA ARG A 77 -10.06 19.10 -5.98
C ARG A 77 -9.90 19.31 -7.50
N GLN A 78 -10.02 20.55 -7.94
CA GLN A 78 -9.96 20.88 -9.38
C GLN A 78 -8.59 20.63 -10.02
N ASP A 79 -7.53 20.71 -9.24
CA ASP A 79 -6.15 20.43 -9.66
C ASP A 79 -5.85 18.94 -9.80
N VAL A 80 -6.67 18.06 -9.20
CA VAL A 80 -6.57 16.62 -9.39
C VAL A 80 -7.04 16.24 -10.78
N GLN A 81 -6.15 15.63 -11.56
CA GLN A 81 -6.45 15.22 -12.92
C GLN A 81 -6.75 13.74 -13.05
N LYS A 82 -6.24 12.93 -12.08
CA LYS A 82 -6.36 11.48 -12.15
C LYS A 82 -6.32 10.85 -10.74
N VAL A 83 -6.97 9.68 -10.61
CA VAL A 83 -6.77 8.76 -9.50
C VAL A 83 -6.42 7.41 -10.10
N ALA A 84 -5.21 6.92 -9.86
CA ALA A 84 -4.76 5.62 -10.32
C ALA A 84 -4.97 4.56 -9.24
N PHE A 85 -5.53 3.41 -9.62
CA PHE A 85 -5.69 2.24 -8.75
C PHE A 85 -4.69 1.19 -9.18
N VAL A 86 -3.89 0.73 -8.24
CA VAL A 86 -2.80 -0.20 -8.49
C VAL A 86 -2.89 -1.44 -7.61
N VAL A 87 -2.28 -2.51 -8.07
CA VAL A 87 -2.12 -3.75 -7.32
C VAL A 87 -0.65 -4.11 -7.30
N THR A 88 -0.15 -4.52 -6.13
CA THR A 88 1.22 -5.00 -5.95
C THR A 88 1.21 -6.38 -5.30
N CYS A 89 2.14 -7.22 -5.73
CA CYS A 89 2.36 -8.56 -5.23
C CYS A 89 3.66 -8.59 -4.43
N ASP A 90 3.60 -9.07 -3.19
CA ASP A 90 4.75 -9.16 -2.30
C ASP A 90 5.44 -10.52 -2.33
N GLY A 91 6.61 -10.60 -1.67
CA GLY A 91 7.28 -11.89 -1.43
C GLY A 91 7.74 -12.62 -2.68
N GLY A 92 8.03 -11.89 -3.77
CA GLY A 92 8.45 -12.50 -5.03
C GLY A 92 7.31 -13.10 -5.86
N GLN A 93 6.07 -12.85 -5.46
CA GLN A 93 4.89 -13.20 -6.25
C GLN A 93 4.73 -12.29 -7.46
N THR A 94 4.06 -12.80 -8.47
CA THR A 94 3.70 -12.05 -9.68
C THR A 94 2.20 -12.01 -9.88
N VAL A 95 1.75 -11.16 -10.78
CA VAL A 95 0.32 -11.05 -11.14
C VAL A 95 -0.28 -12.41 -11.55
N ALA A 96 0.52 -13.31 -12.15
CA ALA A 96 0.07 -14.68 -12.45
C ALA A 96 -0.31 -15.47 -11.19
N GLY A 97 0.37 -15.21 -10.07
CA GLY A 97 0.08 -15.88 -8.78
C GLY A 97 -1.27 -15.50 -8.19
N LEU A 98 -1.85 -14.38 -8.61
CA LEU A 98 -3.18 -13.94 -8.17
C LEU A 98 -4.31 -14.82 -8.70
N ARG A 99 -4.09 -15.58 -9.75
CA ARG A 99 -5.04 -16.48 -10.42
C ARG A 99 -6.22 -15.79 -11.09
N SER A 100 -6.81 -14.80 -10.42
CA SER A 100 -7.85 -13.92 -10.97
C SER A 100 -7.65 -12.52 -10.44
N LEU A 101 -7.92 -11.52 -11.27
CA LEU A 101 -7.88 -10.12 -10.89
C LEU A 101 -8.92 -9.36 -11.71
N GLU A 102 -9.83 -8.70 -11.03
CA GLU A 102 -10.91 -7.92 -11.65
C GLU A 102 -11.03 -6.58 -10.93
N VAL A 103 -11.34 -5.53 -11.69
CA VAL A 103 -11.81 -4.26 -11.13
C VAL A 103 -13.29 -4.08 -11.46
N GLN A 104 -14.05 -3.63 -10.48
CA GLN A 104 -15.44 -3.24 -10.64
C GLN A 104 -15.64 -1.80 -10.20
N VAL A 105 -16.43 -1.04 -10.95
CA VAL A 105 -16.82 0.33 -10.61
C VAL A 105 -18.33 0.38 -10.46
N GLU A 106 -18.76 0.88 -9.31
CA GLU A 106 -20.18 0.97 -8.93
C GLU A 106 -20.53 2.41 -8.51
N ALA A 107 -21.75 2.81 -8.79
CA ALA A 107 -22.37 4.00 -8.20
C ALA A 107 -23.80 3.64 -7.77
N ASP A 108 -24.27 4.18 -6.64
CA ASP A 108 -25.60 3.94 -6.10
C ASP A 108 -25.95 2.43 -6.00
N HIS A 109 -24.97 1.59 -5.69
CA HIS A 109 -25.07 0.11 -5.62
C HIS A 109 -25.28 -0.59 -6.99
N GLU A 110 -25.20 0.15 -8.10
CA GLU A 110 -25.26 -0.43 -9.43
C GLU A 110 -23.86 -0.59 -10.02
N LYS A 111 -23.57 -1.77 -10.57
CA LYS A 111 -22.31 -2.01 -11.29
C LYS A 111 -22.37 -1.31 -12.64
N LEU A 112 -21.52 -0.30 -12.80
CA LEU A 112 -21.37 0.45 -14.04
C LEU A 112 -20.40 -0.26 -15.00
N LEU A 113 -19.23 -0.62 -14.50
CA LEU A 113 -18.10 -1.10 -15.28
C LEU A 113 -17.44 -2.28 -14.58
N SER A 114 -16.84 -3.18 -15.37
CA SER A 114 -15.91 -4.19 -14.88
C SER A 114 -14.83 -4.47 -15.91
N GLY A 115 -13.61 -4.77 -15.43
CA GLY A 115 -12.47 -5.16 -16.26
C GLY A 115 -11.77 -6.35 -15.62
N ILE A 116 -11.59 -7.41 -16.38
CA ILE A 116 -10.88 -8.61 -15.96
C ILE A 116 -9.49 -8.58 -16.57
N VAL A 117 -8.47 -8.76 -15.71
CA VAL A 117 -7.08 -8.88 -16.15
C VAL A 117 -6.82 -10.34 -16.52
N ASP A 118 -6.28 -10.56 -17.72
CA ASP A 118 -5.67 -11.83 -18.03
C ASP A 118 -4.37 -11.96 -17.22
N THR A 119 -4.40 -12.79 -16.17
CA THR A 119 -3.26 -12.99 -15.27
C THR A 119 -2.32 -14.08 -15.76
N ALA A 120 -2.71 -14.88 -16.79
CA ALA A 120 -1.94 -16.01 -17.24
C ALA A 120 -0.56 -15.57 -17.78
N GLY A 121 0.50 -16.17 -17.25
CA GLY A 121 1.87 -15.93 -17.70
C GLY A 121 2.46 -14.56 -17.37
N ARG A 122 1.77 -13.70 -16.63
CA ARG A 122 2.27 -12.37 -16.24
C ARG A 122 3.41 -12.52 -15.23
N GLN A 123 4.52 -11.88 -15.54
CA GLN A 123 5.73 -11.87 -14.70
C GLN A 123 5.89 -10.59 -13.87
N GLU A 124 5.05 -9.61 -14.12
CA GLU A 124 5.07 -8.34 -13.40
C GLU A 124 4.60 -8.53 -11.96
N ALA A 125 5.23 -7.86 -11.02
CA ALA A 125 4.88 -7.86 -9.61
C ALA A 125 3.99 -6.66 -9.20
N ALA A 126 3.79 -5.70 -10.09
CA ALA A 126 2.89 -4.56 -9.88
C ALA A 126 2.11 -4.23 -11.16
N LEU A 127 0.91 -3.68 -10.98
CA LEU A 127 0.02 -3.39 -12.10
C LEU A 127 -0.78 -2.12 -11.84
N ILE A 128 -0.82 -1.18 -12.78
CA ILE A 128 -1.88 -0.16 -12.82
C ILE A 128 -3.12 -0.85 -13.35
N LEU A 129 -4.11 -1.03 -12.48
CA LEU A 129 -5.33 -1.74 -12.79
C LEU A 129 -6.29 -0.86 -13.60
N GLY A 130 -6.49 0.36 -13.14
CA GLY A 130 -7.35 1.34 -13.79
C GLY A 130 -7.16 2.74 -13.26
N GLU A 131 -7.78 3.69 -13.93
CA GLU A 131 -7.67 5.12 -13.63
C GLU A 131 -9.01 5.81 -13.73
N LEU A 132 -9.38 6.59 -12.71
CA LEU A 132 -10.31 7.70 -12.89
C LEU A 132 -9.53 8.88 -13.43
N TYR A 133 -10.01 9.54 -14.47
CA TYR A 133 -9.34 10.70 -15.02
C TYR A 133 -10.32 11.75 -15.54
N ARG A 134 -9.90 13.02 -15.46
CA ARG A 134 -10.68 14.16 -15.92
C ARG A 134 -10.37 14.45 -17.39
N ARG A 135 -11.40 14.59 -18.21
CA ARG A 135 -11.28 15.04 -19.60
C ARG A 135 -12.50 15.86 -20.00
N ASN A 136 -12.31 17.09 -20.49
CA ASN A 136 -13.38 17.99 -20.92
C ASN A 136 -14.43 18.24 -19.82
N ASN A 137 -13.99 18.46 -18.57
CA ASN A 137 -14.80 18.58 -17.37
C ASN A 137 -15.65 17.35 -16.99
N GLU A 138 -15.45 16.22 -17.66
CA GLU A 138 -16.08 14.95 -17.34
C GLU A 138 -15.07 14.01 -16.68
N TRP A 139 -15.53 13.18 -15.75
CA TRP A 139 -14.75 12.08 -15.23
C TRP A 139 -15.06 10.81 -15.99
N LYS A 140 -14.00 10.09 -16.30
CA LYS A 140 -14.03 8.78 -16.97
C LYS A 140 -13.23 7.78 -16.21
N PHE A 141 -13.63 6.51 -16.30
CA PHE A 141 -12.80 5.41 -15.84
C PHE A 141 -12.15 4.75 -17.07
N ARG A 142 -10.86 4.50 -16.99
CA ARG A 142 -10.10 3.72 -17.96
C ARG A 142 -9.64 2.43 -17.32
N PHE A 143 -9.89 1.31 -17.97
CA PHE A 143 -9.27 0.04 -17.58
C PHE A 143 -7.89 -0.05 -18.26
N VAL A 144 -6.81 -0.12 -17.48
CA VAL A 144 -5.42 0.04 -17.96
C VAL A 144 -4.72 -1.32 -18.08
N ALA A 145 -4.65 -2.10 -17.02
CA ALA A 145 -3.99 -3.40 -16.95
C ALA A 145 -2.49 -3.37 -17.35
N GLN A 146 -1.78 -2.26 -17.04
CA GLN A 146 -0.37 -2.08 -17.35
C GLN A 146 0.52 -2.60 -16.23
N GLY A 147 1.41 -3.56 -16.55
CA GLY A 147 2.34 -4.16 -15.62
C GLY A 147 3.65 -3.38 -15.45
N PHE A 148 4.27 -3.56 -14.26
CA PHE A 148 5.60 -3.05 -13.92
C PHE A 148 6.46 -4.18 -13.37
N ASN A 149 7.60 -4.40 -14.02
CA ASN A 149 8.63 -5.31 -13.51
C ASN A 149 9.36 -4.66 -12.33
N GLY A 150 9.63 -5.44 -11.27
CA GLY A 150 10.31 -4.94 -10.07
C GLY A 150 9.39 -4.44 -8.95
N GLY A 151 8.07 -4.66 -9.09
CA GLY A 151 7.10 -4.47 -8.01
C GLY A 151 6.76 -3.00 -7.72
N LEU A 152 6.57 -2.69 -6.43
CA LEU A 152 6.11 -1.38 -5.96
C LEU A 152 7.06 -0.24 -6.31
N LYS A 153 8.37 -0.45 -6.23
CA LYS A 153 9.36 0.63 -6.38
C LYS A 153 9.27 1.33 -7.75
N PRO A 154 9.40 0.65 -8.90
CA PRO A 154 9.29 1.33 -10.19
C PRO A 154 7.91 1.92 -10.46
N LEU A 155 6.85 1.35 -9.89
CA LEU A 155 5.51 1.90 -9.96
C LEU A 155 5.39 3.20 -9.15
N ALA A 156 5.93 3.24 -7.93
CA ALA A 156 5.93 4.42 -7.07
C ALA A 156 6.78 5.55 -7.68
N GLU A 157 7.96 5.23 -8.20
CA GLU A 157 8.81 6.18 -8.95
C GLU A 157 8.07 6.74 -10.19
N HIS A 158 7.28 5.90 -10.87
CA HIS A 158 6.42 6.34 -11.97
C HIS A 158 5.45 7.45 -11.55
N PHE A 159 4.92 7.37 -10.33
CA PHE A 159 4.04 8.40 -9.77
C PHE A 159 4.77 9.50 -8.99
N GLY A 160 6.12 9.52 -9.01
CA GLY A 160 6.93 10.54 -8.35
C GLY A 160 7.05 10.37 -6.84
N VAL A 161 6.80 9.17 -6.33
CA VAL A 161 7.07 8.82 -4.94
C VAL A 161 8.53 8.39 -4.83
N ASP A 162 9.33 9.12 -4.06
CA ASP A 162 10.66 8.66 -3.66
C ASP A 162 10.50 7.52 -2.65
N VAL A 163 10.60 6.30 -3.14
CA VAL A 163 10.76 5.14 -2.26
C VAL A 163 12.20 5.17 -1.77
N ALA A 164 12.46 5.91 -0.69
CA ALA A 164 13.69 5.72 0.06
C ALA A 164 13.84 4.21 0.29
N ALA A 165 15.04 3.69 0.07
CA ALA A 165 15.33 2.27 0.18
C ALA A 165 15.10 1.80 1.63
N GLU A 166 13.85 1.66 2.01
CA GLU A 166 13.37 1.10 3.28
C GLU A 166 11.93 0.68 3.09
N SER A 167 11.77 -0.42 3.25
CA SER A 167 11.42 -1.49 4.10
C SER A 167 11.06 -2.70 3.25
N ALA A 168 11.80 -3.74 3.44
CA ALA A 168 11.21 -5.06 3.33
C ALA A 168 9.88 -5.03 4.08
N PRO A 169 8.80 -5.63 3.56
CA PRO A 169 7.51 -5.62 4.21
C PRO A 169 7.71 -5.98 5.66
N ALA A 170 7.15 -5.17 6.57
CA ALA A 170 7.04 -5.57 7.95
C ALA A 170 6.34 -6.93 7.90
N ALA A 171 7.10 -7.98 8.12
CA ALA A 171 6.56 -9.32 8.26
C ALA A 171 5.37 -9.18 9.21
N ALA A 172 4.23 -9.73 8.81
CA ALA A 172 3.09 -9.88 9.68
C ALA A 172 3.61 -10.25 11.07
N PRO A 173 3.12 -9.65 12.16
CA PRO A 173 3.70 -9.87 13.48
C PRO A 173 3.78 -11.37 13.68
N ALA A 174 5.01 -11.89 13.62
CA ALA A 174 5.27 -13.27 13.99
C ALA A 174 4.67 -13.44 15.40
N PRO A 175 4.03 -14.56 15.70
CA PRO A 175 3.49 -14.80 17.03
C PRO A 175 4.61 -14.48 18.00
N LYS A 176 4.36 -13.53 18.92
CA LYS A 176 5.32 -13.07 19.92
C LYS A 176 6.02 -14.30 20.47
N PRO A 177 7.36 -14.38 20.39
CA PRO A 177 8.07 -15.39 21.14
C PRO A 177 7.67 -15.16 22.59
N ALA A 178 7.27 -16.22 23.28
CA ALA A 178 6.99 -16.17 24.70
C ALA A 178 8.12 -15.42 25.37
N GLU A 179 7.80 -14.35 26.12
CA GLU A 179 8.76 -13.56 26.86
C GLU A 179 9.55 -14.52 27.75
N SER A 180 10.75 -14.86 27.33
CA SER A 180 11.72 -15.43 28.26
C SER A 180 12.06 -14.30 29.23
N LYS A 181 11.45 -14.33 30.40
CA LYS A 181 11.80 -13.44 31.50
C LYS A 181 13.27 -13.66 31.81
N ILE A 182 14.13 -12.77 31.28
CA ILE A 182 15.52 -12.70 31.68
C ILE A 182 15.48 -12.14 33.09
N SER A 183 15.68 -13.03 34.07
CA SER A 183 15.87 -12.64 35.47
C SER A 183 17.22 -11.92 35.57
N LEU A 184 17.20 -10.61 35.61
CA LEU A 184 18.35 -9.79 35.97
C LEU A 184 18.54 -9.91 37.48
N SER A 185 19.25 -10.94 37.91
CA SER A 185 19.73 -10.98 39.28
C SER A 185 20.71 -9.81 39.50
N LYS A 186 20.51 -9.06 40.59
CA LYS A 186 21.41 -7.98 41.01
C LYS A 186 22.82 -8.53 41.14
N ILE A 187 23.75 -8.10 40.31
CA ILE A 187 25.17 -8.45 40.42
C ILE A 187 25.82 -7.34 41.24
N SER A 188 26.29 -7.68 42.43
CA SER A 188 27.06 -6.77 43.28
C SER A 188 28.54 -6.91 42.95
N LEU A 189 29.20 -5.81 42.62
CA LEU A 189 30.64 -5.73 42.44
C LEU A 189 31.30 -5.61 43.79
N SER A 190 32.25 -6.48 44.09
CA SER A 190 33.08 -6.42 45.31
C SER A 190 34.52 -6.03 44.95
N LYS A 191 35.31 -5.64 45.98
CA LYS A 191 36.73 -5.31 45.79
C LYS A 191 37.55 -6.45 45.19
N GLU A 192 37.07 -7.68 45.30
CA GLU A 192 37.74 -8.87 44.75
C GLU A 192 37.40 -9.16 43.29
N LYS A 193 36.28 -8.61 42.77
CA LYS A 193 35.86 -8.72 41.36
C LYS A 193 35.38 -7.35 40.86
N PRO A 194 36.30 -6.46 40.49
CA PRO A 194 35.97 -5.09 40.11
C PRO A 194 35.44 -4.92 38.69
N SER A 195 35.37 -5.95 37.86
CA SER A 195 34.96 -5.85 36.47
C SER A 195 34.12 -7.03 36.03
N ILE A 196 33.21 -6.75 35.11
CA ILE A 196 32.38 -7.73 34.42
C ILE A 196 32.63 -7.57 32.93
N SER A 197 33.00 -8.65 32.24
CA SER A 197 33.08 -8.66 30.77
C SER A 197 31.71 -8.88 30.18
N LEU A 198 31.20 -7.88 29.45
CA LEU A 198 30.01 -7.99 28.65
C LEU A 198 30.42 -8.31 27.20
N SER A 199 30.21 -9.55 26.75
CA SER A 199 30.40 -9.89 25.35
C SER A 199 29.20 -9.35 24.54
N LYS A 200 29.45 -8.49 23.58
CA LYS A 200 28.45 -7.96 22.65
C LYS A 200 27.97 -9.10 21.73
N ARG A 201 26.73 -9.51 21.90
CA ARG A 201 25.98 -10.23 20.85
C ARG A 201 25.12 -9.20 20.14
N ASP A 202 25.12 -9.26 18.82
CA ASP A 202 24.36 -8.34 17.98
C ASP A 202 22.88 -8.31 18.41
N ASN A 203 22.33 -7.10 18.62
CA ASN A 203 20.96 -6.76 19.02
C ASN A 203 20.70 -6.49 20.50
N PHE A 204 21.53 -5.68 21.14
CA PHE A 204 21.16 -5.02 22.39
C PHE A 204 20.84 -3.54 22.13
N GLY A 205 19.67 -3.10 22.61
CA GLY A 205 19.30 -1.69 22.66
C GLY A 205 20.21 -0.86 23.59
N GLU A 206 19.91 0.42 23.74
CA GLU A 206 20.67 1.36 24.57
C GLU A 206 20.67 0.94 26.05
N ILE A 207 21.85 0.74 26.62
CA ILE A 207 22.02 0.44 28.07
C ILE A 207 22.32 1.75 28.77
N ARG A 208 21.43 2.20 29.67
CA ARG A 208 21.68 3.33 30.57
C ARG A 208 22.17 2.83 31.92
N ILE A 209 23.37 3.25 32.33
CA ILE A 209 23.98 2.92 33.63
C ILE A 209 23.91 4.16 34.52
N ASN A 210 23.18 4.07 35.63
CA ASN A 210 23.18 5.09 36.67
C ASN A 210 24.10 4.68 37.82
N LEU A 211 25.12 5.46 38.09
CA LEU A 211 26.04 5.27 39.22
C LEU A 211 25.63 6.21 40.35
N ASN A 212 25.19 5.65 41.48
CA ASN A 212 24.92 6.40 42.71
C ASN A 212 26.04 6.13 43.71
N TRP A 213 26.73 7.18 44.12
CA TRP A 213 27.75 7.13 45.16
C TRP A 213 27.13 7.61 46.48
N HIS A 214 27.07 6.74 47.48
CA HIS A 214 26.86 7.15 48.85
C HIS A 214 28.22 7.22 49.55
N ARG A 215 28.55 8.38 50.15
CA ARG A 215 29.66 8.56 51.05
C ARG A 215 29.30 8.02 52.43
#